data_0660159a59ca3e02bc80f5af76c24d60
#
_entry.id   0660159a59ca3e02bc80f5af76c24d60
#
_cell.length_a   1.000
_cell.length_b   1.000
_cell.length_c   1.000
_cell.angle_alpha   90.00
_cell.angle_beta   90.00
_cell.angle_gamma   90.00
#
_symmetry.space_group_name_H-M   'P 1'
#
loop_
_entity.id
_entity.type
_entity.pdbx_description
1 polymer ?
#
loop_
_entity_poly.entity_id
_entity_poly.type
_entity_poly.pdbx_seq_one_letter_code
_entity_poly.pdbx_strand_id
1 'polypeptide(L)'
;MTYTEELLLKADEVIPRVSFDDFNNDSNAKVMIDVRQNDELLASGTVEGSIHIPKGVIEFRLNNNDEISFDTSVYVFCAIGVRSAIAGYNLKKVGYKKVFNLVGFQDILDQGAKKKSLI
;
A
#
# COMPACT_ATOMS: atom_id res chain seq x y z
N MET A 1 -13.17 5.52 22.44
CA MET A 1 -12.43 5.19 21.21
C MET A 1 -11.20 4.39 21.59
N THR A 2 -10.95 3.28 20.90
CA THR A 2 -9.77 2.46 21.16
C THR A 2 -8.52 3.10 20.57
N TYR A 3 -7.35 2.63 21.01
CA TYR A 3 -6.07 3.07 20.45
C TYR A 3 -6.00 2.83 18.93
N THR A 4 -6.47 1.67 18.47
CA THR A 4 -6.47 1.31 17.05
C THR A 4 -7.38 2.23 16.23
N GLU A 5 -8.55 2.56 16.75
CA GLU A 5 -9.47 3.49 16.08
C GLU A 5 -8.86 4.89 15.97
N GLU A 6 -8.21 5.38 17.02
CA GLU A 6 -7.53 6.67 17.01
C GLU A 6 -6.37 6.68 16.00
N LEU A 7 -5.61 5.59 15.95
CA LEU A 7 -4.50 5.45 15.00
C LEU A 7 -5.01 5.46 13.57
N LEU A 8 -6.11 4.77 13.29
CA LEU A 8 -6.70 4.74 11.96
C LEU A 8 -7.21 6.12 11.54
N LEU A 9 -7.83 6.86 12.44
CA LEU A 9 -8.28 8.23 12.16
C LEU A 9 -7.10 9.14 11.78
N LYS A 10 -6.00 9.05 12.53
CA LYS A 10 -4.80 9.82 12.22
C LYS A 10 -4.21 9.42 10.87
N ALA A 11 -4.17 8.13 10.58
CA ALA A 11 -3.66 7.63 9.30
C ALA A 11 -4.50 8.16 8.14
N ASP A 12 -5.83 8.10 8.25
CA ASP A 12 -6.74 8.59 7.21
C ASP A 12 -6.62 10.11 6.99
N GLU A 13 -6.27 10.88 8.01
CA GLU A 13 -6.04 12.31 7.87
C GLU A 13 -4.77 12.62 7.09
N VAL A 14 -3.75 11.79 7.21
CA VAL A 14 -2.41 12.03 6.66
C VAL A 14 -2.20 11.34 5.32
N ILE A 15 -2.77 10.15 5.15
CA ILE A 15 -2.57 9.32 3.95
C ILE A 15 -3.83 9.37 3.08
N PRO A 16 -3.79 10.06 1.93
CA PRO A 16 -4.95 10.15 1.06
C PRO A 16 -5.36 8.78 0.51
N ARG A 17 -6.66 8.55 0.43
CA ARG A 17 -7.22 7.42 -0.30
C ARG A 17 -7.33 7.81 -1.76
N VAL A 18 -6.80 6.98 -2.65
CA VAL A 18 -6.71 7.28 -4.07
C VAL A 18 -7.18 6.10 -4.90
N SER A 19 -7.45 6.36 -6.17
CA SER A 19 -7.91 5.34 -7.11
C SER A 19 -6.74 4.70 -7.85
N PHE A 20 -7.02 3.59 -8.54
CA PHE A 20 -6.05 2.97 -9.43
C PHE A 20 -5.69 3.89 -10.61
N ASP A 21 -6.63 4.71 -11.08
CA ASP A 21 -6.35 5.72 -12.10
C ASP A 21 -5.34 6.75 -11.62
N ASP A 22 -5.43 7.16 -10.36
CA ASP A 22 -4.44 8.07 -9.76
C ASP A 22 -3.05 7.48 -9.80
N PHE A 23 -2.92 6.18 -9.50
CA PHE A 23 -1.64 5.49 -9.62
C PHE A 23 -1.14 5.50 -11.07
N ASN A 24 -2.00 5.15 -12.02
CA ASN A 24 -1.62 5.08 -13.43
C ASN A 24 -1.21 6.43 -14.00
N ASN A 25 -1.84 7.50 -13.54
CA ASN A 25 -1.59 8.85 -14.01
C ASN A 25 -0.41 9.53 -13.32
N ASP A 26 0.14 8.93 -12.28
CA ASP A 26 1.31 9.46 -11.58
C ASP A 26 2.55 9.24 -12.45
N SER A 27 3.18 10.32 -12.89
CA SER A 27 4.36 10.28 -13.75
C SER A 27 5.68 10.19 -12.97
N ASN A 28 5.63 10.26 -11.65
CA ASN A 28 6.82 10.11 -10.81
C ASN A 28 7.27 8.65 -10.76
N ALA A 29 8.50 8.41 -10.33
CA ALA A 29 8.91 7.07 -9.92
C ALA A 29 7.92 6.59 -8.85
N LYS A 30 7.35 5.41 -9.02
CA LYS A 30 6.27 4.91 -8.16
C LYS A 30 6.37 3.42 -7.93
N VAL A 31 5.81 2.98 -6.82
CA VAL A 31 5.72 1.57 -6.46
C VAL A 31 4.35 1.30 -5.83
N MET A 32 3.81 0.13 -6.13
CA MET A 32 2.57 -0.36 -5.53
C MET A 32 2.89 -1.55 -4.63
N ILE A 33 2.46 -1.51 -3.38
CA ILE A 33 2.81 -2.51 -2.38
C ILE A 33 1.56 -3.15 -1.79
N ASP A 34 1.50 -4.48 -1.88
CA ASP A 34 0.50 -5.31 -1.20
C ASP A 34 1.02 -5.59 0.21
N VAL A 35 0.34 -5.06 1.23
CA VAL A 35 0.77 -5.21 2.63
C VAL A 35 0.03 -6.33 3.37
N ARG A 36 -0.73 -7.16 2.65
CA ARG A 36 -1.44 -8.31 3.22
C ARG A 36 -0.47 -9.40 3.65
N GLN A 37 -1.00 -10.38 4.38
CA GLN A 37 -0.23 -11.55 4.78
C GLN A 37 -0.03 -12.52 3.59
N ASN A 38 1.02 -13.32 3.66
CA ASN A 38 1.38 -14.25 2.59
C ASN A 38 0.25 -15.24 2.24
N ASP A 39 -0.46 -15.75 3.25
CA ASP A 39 -1.56 -16.68 3.04
C ASP A 39 -2.73 -16.06 2.25
N GLU A 40 -2.96 -14.76 2.42
CA GLU A 40 -3.98 -14.05 1.64
C GLU A 40 -3.61 -14.00 0.14
N LEU A 41 -2.34 -13.76 -0.17
CA LEU A 41 -1.87 -13.77 -1.56
C LEU A 41 -1.94 -15.16 -2.18
N LEU A 42 -1.60 -16.18 -1.41
CA LEU A 42 -1.70 -17.57 -1.88
C LEU A 42 -3.14 -17.94 -2.19
N ALA A 43 -4.09 -17.47 -1.41
CA ALA A 43 -5.51 -17.77 -1.59
C ALA A 43 -6.15 -17.00 -2.75
N SER A 44 -5.79 -15.72 -2.95
CA SER A 44 -6.50 -14.83 -3.86
C SER A 44 -5.65 -14.25 -4.99
N GLY A 45 -4.33 -14.44 -4.97
CA GLY A 45 -3.40 -13.71 -5.85
C GLY A 45 -3.15 -12.31 -5.36
N THR A 46 -2.50 -11.50 -6.18
CA THR A 46 -2.22 -10.09 -5.91
C THR A 46 -2.48 -9.25 -7.17
N VAL A 47 -2.17 -7.97 -7.12
CA VAL A 47 -2.29 -7.09 -8.29
C VAL A 47 -1.00 -7.17 -9.11
N GLU A 48 -1.15 -7.35 -10.42
CA GLU A 48 -0.01 -7.38 -11.34
C GLU A 48 0.79 -6.07 -11.23
N GLY A 49 2.10 -6.19 -11.10
CA GLY A 49 2.99 -5.03 -10.95
C GLY A 49 3.21 -4.60 -9.50
N SER A 50 2.51 -5.19 -8.54
CA SER A 50 2.74 -4.89 -7.13
C SER A 50 3.90 -5.70 -6.55
N ILE A 51 4.48 -5.16 -5.48
CA ILE A 51 5.47 -5.85 -4.66
C ILE A 51 4.77 -6.28 -3.38
N HIS A 52 5.03 -7.50 -2.93
CA HIS A 52 4.48 -7.98 -1.66
C HIS A 52 5.45 -7.69 -0.52
N ILE A 53 5.04 -6.83 0.40
CA ILE A 53 5.77 -6.58 1.65
C ILE A 53 4.74 -6.52 2.78
N PRO A 54 4.64 -7.53 3.64
CA PRO A 54 3.67 -7.51 4.74
C PRO A 54 3.84 -6.31 5.64
N LYS A 55 2.73 -5.78 6.15
CA LYS A 55 2.70 -4.60 7.01
C LYS A 55 3.71 -4.67 8.16
N GLY A 56 3.89 -5.84 8.76
CA GLY A 56 4.75 -6.01 9.93
C GLY A 56 6.23 -5.78 9.68
N VAL A 57 6.68 -5.78 8.43
CA VAL A 57 8.11 -5.63 8.08
C VAL A 57 8.37 -4.54 7.05
N ILE A 58 7.34 -3.78 6.67
CA ILE A 58 7.43 -2.84 5.56
C ILE A 58 8.47 -1.74 5.80
N GLU A 59 8.57 -1.23 7.03
CA GLU A 59 9.53 -0.17 7.36
C GLU A 59 10.97 -0.61 7.10
N PHE A 60 11.28 -1.86 7.42
CA PHE A 60 12.63 -2.39 7.24
C PHE A 60 12.92 -2.73 5.78
N ARG A 61 12.00 -3.43 5.13
CA ARG A 61 12.24 -3.93 3.76
C ARG A 61 12.27 -2.80 2.74
N LEU A 62 11.44 -1.79 2.92
CA LEU A 62 11.41 -0.68 1.98
C LEU A 62 12.69 0.15 2.04
N ASN A 63 13.23 0.38 3.24
CA ASN A 63 14.48 1.09 3.42
C ASN A 63 15.69 0.37 2.81
N ASN A 64 15.60 -0.94 2.64
CA ASN A 64 16.69 -1.74 2.07
C ASN A 64 16.57 -1.90 0.55
N ASN A 65 15.62 -1.23 -0.08
CA ASN A 65 15.44 -1.29 -1.53
C ASN A 65 16.02 -0.03 -2.16
N ASP A 66 17.15 -0.16 -2.84
CA ASP A 66 17.88 0.96 -3.45
C ASP A 66 17.10 1.66 -4.58
N GLU A 67 16.10 1.00 -5.15
CA GLU A 67 15.28 1.57 -6.22
C GLU A 67 14.16 2.48 -5.69
N ILE A 68 13.91 2.44 -4.39
CA ILE A 68 12.83 3.20 -3.75
C ILE A 68 13.44 4.22 -2.80
N SER A 69 13.35 5.50 -3.19
CA SER A 69 13.83 6.61 -2.37
C SER A 69 12.68 7.25 -1.60
N PHE A 70 13.00 8.18 -0.71
CA PHE A 70 11.99 8.95 0.01
C PHE A 70 11.17 9.86 -0.91
N ASP A 71 11.60 10.07 -2.15
CA ASP A 71 10.87 10.85 -3.15
C ASP A 71 10.01 9.99 -4.08
N THR A 72 10.14 8.68 -4.02
CA THR A 72 9.31 7.74 -4.78
C THR A 72 7.87 7.80 -4.27
N SER A 73 6.90 7.82 -5.19
CA SER A 73 5.49 7.71 -4.81
C SER A 73 5.18 6.27 -4.39
N VAL A 74 4.72 6.10 -3.16
CA VAL A 74 4.44 4.78 -2.57
C VAL A 74 2.93 4.61 -2.43
N TYR A 75 2.39 3.60 -3.11
CA TYR A 75 0.97 3.27 -3.07
C TYR A 75 0.81 1.93 -2.36
N VAL A 76 0.05 1.93 -1.26
CA VAL A 76 -0.15 0.72 -0.46
C VAL A 76 -1.60 0.26 -0.52
N PHE A 77 -1.83 -1.04 -0.44
CA PHE A 77 -3.17 -1.60 -0.35
C PHE A 77 -3.17 -2.88 0.51
N CYS A 78 -4.35 -3.21 1.03
CA CYS A 78 -4.58 -4.46 1.75
C CYS A 78 -5.92 -5.05 1.29
N ALA A 79 -6.66 -5.76 2.16
CA ALA A 79 -7.96 -6.29 1.78
C ALA A 79 -9.04 -5.22 1.71
N ILE A 80 -9.11 -4.35 2.73
CA ILE A 80 -10.17 -3.33 2.87
C ILE A 80 -9.65 -1.93 3.22
N GLY A 81 -8.34 -1.71 3.22
CA GLY A 81 -7.75 -0.39 3.40
C GLY A 81 -7.34 0.00 4.81
N VAL A 82 -7.57 -0.84 5.81
CA VAL A 82 -7.23 -0.53 7.21
C VAL A 82 -5.74 -0.73 7.50
N ARG A 83 -5.23 -1.92 7.20
CA ARG A 83 -3.80 -2.23 7.39
C ARG A 83 -2.92 -1.33 6.52
N SER A 84 -3.35 -1.05 5.30
CA SER A 84 -2.62 -0.19 4.38
C SER A 84 -2.60 1.27 4.84
N ALA A 85 -3.68 1.77 5.43
CA ALA A 85 -3.69 3.12 6.02
C ALA A 85 -2.63 3.25 7.11
N ILE A 86 -2.56 2.28 8.01
CA ILE A 86 -1.59 2.27 9.12
C ILE A 86 -0.16 2.09 8.58
N ALA A 87 0.04 1.17 7.63
CA ALA A 87 1.34 0.96 7.00
C ALA A 87 1.84 2.26 6.34
N GLY A 88 0.97 2.93 5.59
CA GLY A 88 1.29 4.20 4.94
C GLY A 88 1.64 5.29 5.95
N TYR A 89 0.90 5.38 7.04
CA TYR A 89 1.18 6.33 8.11
C TYR A 89 2.57 6.12 8.70
N ASN A 90 2.94 4.86 8.96
CA ASN A 90 4.26 4.53 9.48
C ASN A 90 5.36 4.86 8.46
N LEU A 91 5.14 4.59 7.19
CA LEU A 91 6.10 4.94 6.14
C LEU A 91 6.32 6.46 6.06
N LYS A 92 5.25 7.24 6.21
CA LYS A 92 5.38 8.69 6.23
C LYS A 92 6.25 9.17 7.40
N LYS A 93 6.10 8.57 8.57
CA LYS A 93 6.93 8.87 9.74
C LYS A 93 8.39 8.49 9.53
N VAL A 94 8.65 7.43 8.77
CA VAL A 94 10.03 7.01 8.44
C VAL A 94 10.71 8.00 7.51
N GLY A 95 9.94 8.72 6.68
CA GLY A 95 10.51 9.75 5.81
C GLY A 95 10.01 9.75 4.37
N TYR A 96 9.18 8.78 3.98
CA TYR A 96 8.60 8.77 2.62
C TYR A 96 7.64 9.94 2.46
N LYS A 97 7.85 10.75 1.44
CA LYS A 97 7.12 12.03 1.28
C LYS A 97 5.78 11.88 0.58
N LYS A 98 5.66 10.89 -0.32
CA LYS A 98 4.48 10.69 -1.17
C LYS A 98 3.92 9.30 -0.92
N VAL A 99 2.97 9.19 0.00
CA VAL A 99 2.37 7.91 0.38
C VAL A 99 0.86 8.00 0.21
N PHE A 100 0.30 7.01 -0.46
CA PHE A 100 -1.13 6.96 -0.81
C PHE A 100 -1.72 5.60 -0.49
N ASN A 101 -3.00 5.57 -0.13
CA ASN A 101 -3.73 4.34 0.16
C ASN A 101 -4.65 3.99 -1.02
N LEU A 102 -4.34 2.89 -1.72
CA LEU A 102 -5.20 2.37 -2.79
C LEU A 102 -6.38 1.57 -2.25
N VAL A 103 -6.47 1.41 -0.96
CA VAL A 103 -7.55 0.82 -0.18
C VAL A 103 -7.54 -0.71 -0.27
N GLY A 104 -8.35 -1.31 -1.13
CA GLY A 104 -8.55 -2.75 -1.10
C GLY A 104 -8.22 -3.47 -2.39
N PHE A 105 -7.77 -4.71 -2.22
CA PHE A 105 -7.41 -5.57 -3.35
C PHE A 105 -8.55 -5.68 -4.38
N GLN A 106 -9.77 -5.96 -3.92
CA GLN A 106 -10.90 -6.11 -4.84
C GLN A 106 -11.28 -4.77 -5.49
N ASP A 107 -11.20 -3.66 -4.73
CA ASP A 107 -11.47 -2.33 -5.27
C ASP A 107 -10.56 -2.01 -6.45
N ILE A 108 -9.27 -2.33 -6.31
CA ILE A 108 -8.26 -2.06 -7.35
C ILE A 108 -8.57 -2.90 -8.60
N LEU A 109 -8.94 -4.17 -8.42
CA LEU A 109 -9.33 -5.04 -9.54
C LEU A 109 -10.58 -4.51 -10.23
N ASP A 110 -11.58 -4.06 -9.46
CA ASP A 110 -12.82 -3.48 -10.00
C ASP A 110 -12.56 -2.20 -10.78
N GLN A 111 -11.48 -1.50 -10.48
CA GLN A 111 -11.04 -0.29 -11.17
C GLN A 111 -10.19 -0.58 -12.41
N GLY A 112 -9.99 -1.82 -12.77
CA GLY A 112 -9.33 -2.21 -14.00
C GLY A 112 -7.94 -2.81 -13.87
N ALA A 113 -7.40 -2.96 -12.67
CA ALA A 113 -6.11 -3.61 -12.48
C ALA A 113 -6.21 -5.10 -12.80
N LYS A 114 -5.10 -5.68 -13.23
CA LYS A 114 -5.02 -7.10 -13.53
C LYS A 114 -4.58 -7.88 -12.29
N LYS A 115 -5.19 -9.04 -12.11
CA LYS A 115 -4.82 -9.95 -11.04
C LYS A 115 -3.66 -10.83 -11.48
N LYS A 116 -2.72 -11.05 -10.56
CA LYS A 116 -1.61 -11.97 -10.74
C LYS A 116 -1.77 -13.14 -9.78
N SER A 117 -1.86 -14.36 -10.33
CA SER A 117 -1.89 -15.57 -9.51
C SER A 117 -0.47 -15.93 -9.07
N LEU A 118 -0.34 -16.46 -7.84
CA LEU A 118 0.94 -16.93 -7.31
C LEU A 118 1.10 -18.45 -7.47
N ILE A 119 0.15 -19.10 -8.08
CA ILE A 119 0.17 -20.55 -8.30
C ILE A 119 0.28 -20.85 -9.78
#